data_d78dcd3af65691286c06525529820ac7
#
_entry.id   d78dcd3af65691286c06525529820ac7
#
_cell.length_a   1.000
_cell.length_b   1.000
_cell.length_c   1.000
_cell.angle_alpha   90.00
_cell.angle_beta   90.00
_cell.angle_gamma   90.00
#
_symmetry.space_group_name_H-M   'P 1'
#
loop_
_entity.id
_entity.type
_entity.pdbx_description
1 polymer ?
#
loop_
_entity_poly.entity_id
_entity_poly.type
_entity_poly.pdbx_seq_one_letter_code
_entity_poly.pdbx_strand_id
1 'polypeptide(L)'
;VVQQPDIVHLAAGCDVVPVTRERFKERFPDVKVYESAEDICRDPDVDAVYIASPNRFHAEHTITAARHGKHVMVEKPMAISLKETEQMVEECDKAGVHLVCAHTASFGLPYRTMRKIIDSGEIGAVRAIHLIAYTDWMLRPRTPDELDFSQGGGVPYRQGPHQIDTVRLLGGGMVKRVWGKVGQWMPERPMPGYYTAHFEFEDGAVATATHNGYGYFTLSEVNGPAAGRSSIENLVRIRKEMQSGTRNEEADKQDLRIGGKIEAQQFADALRSDGGRGNFGRQVAREPGDRSGLNDTGDPGTIFVTCDHGDMRIGSQGVLVYDDNGVREVTGESNVHSRGEVHELYDAVVNGKPVYHSGRWGMATAEAIFAMVESSRTGKVVELSHQVPVHPEYDADLKVVPI
;
A
#
# COMPACT_ATOMS: atom_id res chain seq x y z
N VAL A 1 -7.10 2.26 13.35
CA VAL A 1 -8.05 1.87 14.40
C VAL A 1 -8.13 2.95 15.47
N VAL A 2 -7.07 3.23 16.20
CA VAL A 2 -7.07 4.18 17.35
C VAL A 2 -7.44 5.61 16.98
N GLN A 3 -7.29 6.02 15.72
CA GLN A 3 -7.61 7.36 15.22
C GLN A 3 -9.08 7.54 14.79
N GLN A 4 -9.88 6.48 14.86
CA GLN A 4 -11.27 6.47 14.41
C GLN A 4 -12.19 5.89 15.48
N PRO A 5 -12.19 6.44 16.70
CA PRO A 5 -12.96 5.89 17.81
C PRO A 5 -14.48 5.95 17.60
N ASP A 6 -14.94 6.79 16.68
CA ASP A 6 -16.37 6.93 16.38
C ASP A 6 -16.93 5.77 15.55
N ILE A 7 -16.06 5.01 14.87
CA ILE A 7 -16.47 3.90 14.00
C ILE A 7 -15.89 2.54 14.40
N VAL A 8 -14.76 2.49 15.09
CA VAL A 8 -14.13 1.25 15.55
C VAL A 8 -13.60 1.36 16.96
N HIS A 9 -13.75 0.29 17.72
CA HIS A 9 -13.19 0.13 19.04
C HIS A 9 -12.05 -0.88 19.04
N LEU A 10 -10.90 -0.53 19.65
CA LEU A 10 -9.77 -1.45 19.82
C LEU A 10 -10.07 -2.41 20.96
N ALA A 11 -10.65 -3.56 20.66
CA ALA A 11 -11.06 -4.56 21.66
C ALA A 11 -9.89 -5.40 22.16
N ALA A 12 -8.97 -5.79 21.27
CA ALA A 12 -7.87 -6.69 21.59
C ALA A 12 -6.64 -6.46 20.71
N GLY A 13 -5.46 -6.91 21.21
CA GLY A 13 -4.22 -7.01 20.45
C GLY A 13 -3.61 -8.41 20.58
N CYS A 14 -2.87 -8.83 19.56
CA CYS A 14 -2.18 -10.11 19.55
C CYS A 14 -0.77 -9.97 18.98
N ASP A 15 0.22 -10.53 19.65
CA ASP A 15 1.58 -10.68 19.14
C ASP A 15 2.25 -11.89 19.82
N VAL A 16 3.05 -12.65 19.07
CA VAL A 16 3.79 -13.80 19.62
C VAL A 16 4.98 -13.37 20.49
N VAL A 17 5.46 -12.13 20.34
CA VAL A 17 6.62 -11.60 21.06
C VAL A 17 6.20 -10.98 22.39
N PRO A 18 6.68 -11.49 23.56
CA PRO A 18 6.26 -11.00 24.87
C PRO A 18 6.47 -9.51 25.08
N VAL A 19 7.65 -8.98 24.71
CA VAL A 19 7.95 -7.55 24.88
C VAL A 19 7.05 -6.65 24.04
N THR A 20 6.56 -7.10 22.89
CA THR A 20 5.58 -6.37 22.06
C THR A 20 4.24 -6.32 22.80
N ARG A 21 3.79 -7.44 23.38
CA ARG A 21 2.56 -7.50 24.18
C ARG A 21 2.62 -6.61 25.42
N GLU A 22 3.75 -6.60 26.14
CA GLU A 22 3.97 -5.73 27.30
C GLU A 22 3.82 -4.25 26.93
N ARG A 23 4.52 -3.81 25.88
CA ARG A 23 4.42 -2.43 25.36
C ARG A 23 3.04 -2.07 24.86
N PHE A 24 2.36 -3.01 24.22
CA PHE A 24 0.98 -2.83 23.80
C PHE A 24 0.07 -2.61 25.02
N LYS A 25 0.24 -3.42 26.05
CA LYS A 25 -0.52 -3.32 27.32
C LYS A 25 -0.23 -2.03 28.08
N GLU A 26 1.04 -1.58 28.12
CA GLU A 26 1.42 -0.28 28.70
C GLU A 26 0.70 0.88 28.00
N ARG A 27 0.59 0.82 26.67
CA ARG A 27 -0.05 1.86 25.85
C ARG A 27 -1.57 1.83 25.92
N PHE A 28 -2.14 0.61 26.01
CA PHE A 28 -3.58 0.36 26.02
C PHE A 28 -3.94 -0.54 27.22
N PRO A 29 -3.94 0.00 28.45
CA PRO A 29 -4.08 -0.80 29.67
C PRO A 29 -5.41 -1.55 29.79
N ASP A 30 -6.48 -1.04 29.18
CA ASP A 30 -7.82 -1.63 29.22
C ASP A 30 -8.08 -2.64 28.08
N VAL A 31 -7.17 -2.76 27.11
CA VAL A 31 -7.33 -3.65 25.95
C VAL A 31 -6.84 -5.06 26.29
N LYS A 32 -7.59 -6.08 25.87
CA LYS A 32 -7.18 -7.49 26.02
C LYS A 32 -5.95 -7.79 25.16
N VAL A 33 -5.09 -8.71 25.61
CA VAL A 33 -3.87 -9.08 24.88
C VAL A 33 -3.75 -10.60 24.80
N TYR A 34 -3.51 -11.11 23.58
CA TYR A 34 -3.41 -12.53 23.25
C TYR A 34 -2.04 -12.88 22.70
N GLU A 35 -1.68 -14.17 22.78
CA GLU A 35 -0.40 -14.71 22.26
C GLU A 35 -0.55 -15.36 20.91
N SER A 36 -1.76 -15.80 20.54
CA SER A 36 -2.01 -16.50 19.30
C SER A 36 -3.17 -15.89 18.52
N ALA A 37 -3.13 -16.06 17.18
CA ALA A 37 -4.21 -15.65 16.29
C ALA A 37 -5.52 -16.42 16.60
N GLU A 38 -5.41 -17.67 17.00
CA GLU A 38 -6.54 -18.51 17.39
C GLU A 38 -7.28 -17.94 18.61
N ASP A 39 -6.54 -17.50 19.63
CA ASP A 39 -7.13 -17.01 20.89
C ASP A 39 -7.85 -15.67 20.71
N ILE A 40 -7.26 -14.73 19.95
CA ILE A 40 -7.93 -13.45 19.65
C ILE A 40 -9.18 -13.68 18.79
N CYS A 41 -9.16 -14.65 17.85
CA CYS A 41 -10.31 -14.98 17.02
C CYS A 41 -11.46 -15.64 17.80
N ARG A 42 -11.19 -16.31 18.93
CA ARG A 42 -12.21 -16.88 19.82
C ARG A 42 -12.89 -15.84 20.70
N ASP A 43 -12.33 -14.66 20.86
CA ASP A 43 -12.93 -13.62 21.70
C ASP A 43 -14.27 -13.15 21.08
N PRO A 44 -15.41 -13.27 21.84
CA PRO A 44 -16.71 -12.82 21.35
C PRO A 44 -16.82 -11.29 21.21
N ASP A 45 -15.94 -10.52 21.87
CA ASP A 45 -15.93 -9.06 21.80
C ASP A 45 -15.14 -8.54 20.55
N VAL A 46 -14.59 -9.44 19.73
CA VAL A 46 -13.89 -9.11 18.48
C VAL A 46 -14.79 -9.40 17.29
N ASP A 47 -15.18 -8.39 16.53
CA ASP A 47 -15.99 -8.53 15.31
C ASP A 47 -15.11 -8.66 14.06
N ALA A 48 -13.98 -7.99 14.05
CA ALA A 48 -13.07 -7.94 12.91
C ALA A 48 -11.58 -8.01 13.36
N VAL A 49 -10.74 -8.61 12.52
CA VAL A 49 -9.30 -8.74 12.78
C VAL A 49 -8.51 -7.99 11.71
N TYR A 50 -7.60 -7.11 12.15
CA TYR A 50 -6.57 -6.52 11.29
C TYR A 50 -5.30 -7.34 11.36
N ILE A 51 -4.92 -7.97 10.24
CA ILE A 51 -3.76 -8.85 10.13
C ILE A 51 -2.58 -8.06 9.59
N ALA A 52 -1.58 -7.83 10.44
CA ALA A 52 -0.32 -7.14 10.14
C ALA A 52 0.89 -7.99 10.55
N SER A 53 0.74 -9.29 10.54
CA SER A 53 1.80 -10.28 10.78
C SER A 53 2.79 -10.32 9.60
N PRO A 54 3.93 -11.04 9.68
CA PRO A 54 4.78 -11.30 8.53
C PRO A 54 4.02 -11.96 7.37
N ASN A 55 4.34 -11.59 6.12
CA ASN A 55 3.60 -11.95 4.91
C ASN A 55 3.20 -13.43 4.81
N ARG A 56 4.11 -14.33 5.21
CA ARG A 56 3.90 -15.79 5.18
C ARG A 56 2.75 -16.29 6.05
N PHE A 57 2.31 -15.49 7.02
CA PHE A 57 1.22 -15.87 7.94
C PHE A 57 -0.13 -15.22 7.57
N HIS A 58 -0.17 -14.35 6.57
CA HIS A 58 -1.40 -13.65 6.19
C HIS A 58 -2.52 -14.62 5.84
N ALA A 59 -2.22 -15.65 5.03
CA ALA A 59 -3.21 -16.65 4.63
C ALA A 59 -3.72 -17.46 5.83
N GLU A 60 -2.81 -18.02 6.64
CA GLU A 60 -3.16 -18.79 7.84
C GLU A 60 -4.04 -17.99 8.79
N HIS A 61 -3.64 -16.75 9.11
CA HIS A 61 -4.39 -15.91 10.03
C HIS A 61 -5.74 -15.46 9.47
N THR A 62 -5.82 -15.16 8.15
CA THR A 62 -7.08 -14.84 7.49
C THR A 62 -8.07 -16.02 7.55
N ILE A 63 -7.60 -17.21 7.22
CA ILE A 63 -8.41 -18.43 7.25
C ILE A 63 -8.87 -18.73 8.69
N THR A 64 -7.99 -18.55 9.67
CA THR A 64 -8.33 -18.71 11.10
C THR A 64 -9.43 -17.72 11.51
N ALA A 65 -9.28 -16.43 11.18
CA ALA A 65 -10.27 -15.43 11.50
C ALA A 65 -11.64 -15.72 10.81
N ALA A 66 -11.62 -16.06 9.53
CA ALA A 66 -12.83 -16.41 8.78
C ALA A 66 -13.58 -17.59 9.41
N ARG A 67 -12.88 -18.67 9.78
CA ARG A 67 -13.47 -19.85 10.43
C ARG A 67 -14.10 -19.55 11.81
N HIS A 68 -13.67 -18.48 12.47
CA HIS A 68 -14.27 -17.99 13.70
C HIS A 68 -15.34 -16.90 13.45
N GLY A 69 -15.74 -16.69 12.19
CA GLY A 69 -16.79 -15.72 11.82
C GLY A 69 -16.35 -14.27 11.96
N LYS A 70 -15.03 -13.99 11.97
CA LYS A 70 -14.51 -12.62 12.06
C LYS A 70 -14.31 -12.02 10.68
N HIS A 71 -14.75 -10.77 10.51
CA HIS A 71 -14.37 -9.99 9.32
C HIS A 71 -12.88 -9.74 9.31
N VAL A 72 -12.28 -9.59 8.13
CA VAL A 72 -10.83 -9.52 7.99
C VAL A 72 -10.41 -8.28 7.20
N MET A 73 -9.41 -7.60 7.73
CA MET A 73 -8.56 -6.68 6.98
C MET A 73 -7.13 -7.22 7.01
N VAL A 74 -6.51 -7.42 5.84
CA VAL A 74 -5.17 -7.99 5.74
C VAL A 74 -4.20 -7.01 5.09
N GLU A 75 -3.00 -6.86 5.67
CA GLU A 75 -1.91 -6.08 5.08
C GLU A 75 -1.43 -6.66 3.75
N LYS A 76 -0.87 -5.78 2.94
CA LYS A 76 -0.23 -6.16 1.67
C LYS A 76 1.23 -6.67 1.89
N PRO A 77 1.71 -7.59 1.04
CA PRO A 77 0.97 -8.33 0.02
C PRO A 77 -0.08 -9.23 0.67
N MET A 78 -1.21 -9.43 0.01
CA MET A 78 -2.30 -10.26 0.54
C MET A 78 -1.82 -11.65 1.00
N ALA A 79 -0.97 -12.28 0.18
CA ALA A 79 -0.30 -13.55 0.48
C ALA A 79 1.00 -13.69 -0.34
N ILE A 80 1.72 -14.80 -0.19
CA ILE A 80 2.98 -15.08 -0.89
C ILE A 80 2.83 -16.04 -2.08
N SER A 81 1.62 -16.53 -2.34
CA SER A 81 1.28 -17.35 -3.51
C SER A 81 -0.16 -17.13 -3.95
N LEU A 82 -0.44 -17.38 -5.25
CA LEU A 82 -1.79 -17.28 -5.79
C LEU A 82 -2.74 -18.26 -5.11
N LYS A 83 -2.29 -19.50 -4.86
CA LYS A 83 -3.07 -20.51 -4.16
C LYS A 83 -3.52 -20.05 -2.77
N GLU A 84 -2.66 -19.38 -2.02
CA GLU A 84 -3.04 -18.83 -0.72
C GLU A 84 -4.09 -17.74 -0.85
N THR A 85 -3.98 -16.84 -1.85
CA THR A 85 -5.01 -15.82 -2.07
C THR A 85 -6.37 -16.42 -2.44
N GLU A 86 -6.38 -17.48 -3.27
CA GLU A 86 -7.59 -18.23 -3.59
C GLU A 86 -8.23 -18.83 -2.33
N GLN A 87 -7.43 -19.49 -1.48
CA GLN A 87 -7.91 -20.09 -0.24
C GLN A 87 -8.46 -19.04 0.74
N MET A 88 -7.83 -17.88 0.86
CA MET A 88 -8.31 -16.78 1.70
C MET A 88 -9.69 -16.29 1.24
N VAL A 89 -9.86 -16.05 -0.06
CA VAL A 89 -11.14 -15.63 -0.65
C VAL A 89 -12.21 -16.69 -0.42
N GLU A 90 -11.90 -17.97 -0.72
CA GLU A 90 -12.83 -19.07 -0.60
C GLU A 90 -13.32 -19.27 0.86
N GLU A 91 -12.41 -19.23 1.84
CA GLU A 91 -12.78 -19.43 3.25
C GLU A 91 -13.58 -18.24 3.80
N CYS A 92 -13.27 -17.00 3.39
CA CYS A 92 -14.08 -15.84 3.76
C CYS A 92 -15.49 -15.90 3.14
N ASP A 93 -15.58 -16.28 1.85
CA ASP A 93 -16.89 -16.46 1.18
C ASP A 93 -17.73 -17.55 1.87
N LYS A 94 -17.12 -18.70 2.21
CA LYS A 94 -17.79 -19.80 2.95
C LYS A 94 -18.31 -19.37 4.33
N ALA A 95 -17.52 -18.57 5.02
CA ALA A 95 -17.86 -18.07 6.34
C ALA A 95 -18.86 -16.90 6.30
N GLY A 96 -19.10 -16.30 5.13
CA GLY A 96 -19.95 -15.10 4.98
C GLY A 96 -19.34 -13.85 5.62
N VAL A 97 -18.02 -13.75 5.68
CA VAL A 97 -17.32 -12.61 6.26
C VAL A 97 -16.64 -11.76 5.18
N HIS A 98 -16.50 -10.47 5.45
CA HIS A 98 -15.81 -9.56 4.53
C HIS A 98 -14.29 -9.72 4.66
N LEU A 99 -13.60 -9.67 3.51
CA LEU A 99 -12.15 -9.60 3.41
C LEU A 99 -11.76 -8.33 2.64
N VAL A 100 -11.07 -7.42 3.32
CA VAL A 100 -10.50 -6.19 2.77
C VAL A 100 -8.99 -6.35 2.67
N CYS A 101 -8.40 -6.06 1.51
CA CYS A 101 -6.95 -6.01 1.35
C CYS A 101 -6.45 -4.56 1.47
N ALA A 102 -5.54 -4.31 2.41
CA ALA A 102 -5.06 -2.96 2.74
C ALA A 102 -4.04 -2.43 1.73
N HIS A 103 -4.50 -2.11 0.52
CA HIS A 103 -3.71 -1.45 -0.53
C HIS A 103 -3.73 0.08 -0.33
N THR A 104 -3.08 0.55 0.72
CA THR A 104 -3.13 1.94 1.23
C THR A 104 -2.97 3.03 0.17
N ALA A 105 -2.20 2.79 -0.90
CA ALA A 105 -1.91 3.81 -1.91
C ALA A 105 -3.15 4.17 -2.75
N SER A 106 -3.94 3.20 -3.17
CA SER A 106 -5.15 3.42 -3.99
C SER A 106 -6.26 4.13 -3.23
N PHE A 107 -6.26 4.07 -1.88
CA PHE A 107 -7.14 4.91 -1.05
C PHE A 107 -6.76 6.39 -1.05
N GLY A 108 -5.58 6.76 -1.56
CA GLY A 108 -5.11 8.14 -1.62
C GLY A 108 -6.04 9.02 -2.46
N LEU A 109 -6.42 10.18 -1.92
CA LEU A 109 -7.36 11.09 -2.57
C LEU A 109 -6.99 11.46 -4.02
N PRO A 110 -5.71 11.70 -4.39
CA PRO A 110 -5.36 11.99 -5.78
C PRO A 110 -5.70 10.85 -6.74
N TYR A 111 -5.44 9.59 -6.38
CA TYR A 111 -5.74 8.42 -7.24
C TYR A 111 -7.24 8.20 -7.39
N ARG A 112 -7.99 8.38 -6.31
CA ARG A 112 -9.45 8.33 -6.31
C ARG A 112 -10.04 9.45 -7.17
N THR A 113 -9.47 10.67 -7.09
CA THR A 113 -9.84 11.80 -7.95
C THR A 113 -9.57 11.49 -9.42
N MET A 114 -8.39 10.95 -9.76
CA MET A 114 -8.07 10.50 -11.13
C MET A 114 -9.07 9.46 -11.63
N ARG A 115 -9.39 8.44 -10.81
CA ARG A 115 -10.38 7.43 -11.18
C ARG A 115 -11.74 8.08 -11.47
N LYS A 116 -12.18 9.04 -10.65
CA LYS A 116 -13.45 9.73 -10.84
C LYS A 116 -13.49 10.56 -12.11
N ILE A 117 -12.38 11.21 -12.50
CA ILE A 117 -12.24 11.92 -13.77
C ILE A 117 -12.35 10.93 -14.95
N ILE A 118 -11.69 9.77 -14.85
CA ILE A 118 -11.79 8.71 -15.87
C ILE A 118 -13.24 8.23 -16.00
N ASP A 119 -13.92 7.97 -14.88
CA ASP A 119 -15.31 7.50 -14.89
C ASP A 119 -16.29 8.51 -15.45
N SER A 120 -16.00 9.82 -15.36
CA SER A 120 -16.83 10.85 -15.97
C SER A 120 -16.78 10.84 -17.51
N GLY A 121 -15.71 10.27 -18.09
CA GLY A 121 -15.47 10.26 -19.53
C GLY A 121 -15.09 11.61 -20.13
N GLU A 122 -14.88 12.65 -19.31
CA GLU A 122 -14.65 14.02 -19.79
C GLU A 122 -13.39 14.19 -20.65
N ILE A 123 -12.36 13.34 -20.41
CA ILE A 123 -11.11 13.31 -21.20
C ILE A 123 -10.95 12.03 -22.02
N GLY A 124 -12.06 11.28 -22.21
CA GLY A 124 -12.08 10.03 -22.99
C GLY A 124 -11.54 8.83 -22.23
N ALA A 125 -11.32 7.73 -22.97
CA ALA A 125 -10.83 6.47 -22.40
C ALA A 125 -9.33 6.55 -22.10
N VAL A 126 -8.91 5.83 -21.06
CA VAL A 126 -7.48 5.66 -20.74
C VAL A 126 -6.78 4.93 -21.86
N ARG A 127 -5.61 5.41 -22.26
CA ARG A 127 -4.75 4.80 -23.29
C ARG A 127 -3.43 4.32 -22.73
N ALA A 128 -2.83 5.11 -21.82
CA ALA A 128 -1.57 4.71 -21.19
C ALA A 128 -1.47 5.21 -19.75
N ILE A 129 -0.83 4.40 -18.92
CA ILE A 129 -0.48 4.75 -17.54
C ILE A 129 1.01 4.49 -17.33
N HIS A 130 1.72 5.47 -16.78
CA HIS A 130 3.14 5.32 -16.42
C HIS A 130 3.33 5.63 -14.95
N LEU A 131 3.86 4.67 -14.20
CA LEU A 131 4.11 4.81 -12.77
C LEU A 131 5.56 4.46 -12.45
N ILE A 132 6.32 5.43 -11.93
CA ILE A 132 7.76 5.31 -11.71
C ILE A 132 8.10 5.69 -10.29
N ALA A 133 8.85 4.85 -9.59
CA ALA A 133 9.39 5.13 -8.27
C ALA A 133 10.90 4.85 -8.19
N TYR A 134 11.62 5.75 -7.54
CA TYR A 134 13.01 5.58 -7.13
C TYR A 134 13.11 5.88 -5.64
N THR A 135 13.47 4.89 -4.85
CA THR A 135 13.45 4.95 -3.38
C THR A 135 14.73 4.38 -2.77
N ASP A 136 14.90 4.59 -1.49
CA ASP A 136 15.98 4.02 -0.69
C ASP A 136 15.61 2.68 -0.03
N TRP A 137 14.64 1.94 -0.58
CA TRP A 137 14.06 0.76 0.05
C TRP A 137 15.12 -0.27 0.48
N MET A 138 16.09 -0.56 -0.39
CA MET A 138 17.18 -1.51 -0.13
C MET A 138 18.17 -1.04 0.95
N LEU A 139 18.18 0.25 1.27
CA LEU A 139 19.07 0.83 2.28
C LEU A 139 18.41 0.95 3.66
N ARG A 140 17.10 0.74 3.77
CA ARG A 140 16.39 0.79 5.05
C ARG A 140 16.66 -0.46 5.88
N PRO A 141 16.60 -0.39 7.24
CA PRO A 141 16.63 -1.57 8.08
C PRO A 141 15.50 -2.53 7.71
N ARG A 142 15.80 -3.84 7.65
CA ARG A 142 14.85 -4.87 7.23
C ARG A 142 14.84 -6.05 8.19
N THR A 143 13.69 -6.67 8.36
CA THR A 143 13.57 -7.95 9.06
C THR A 143 14.09 -9.10 8.17
N PRO A 144 14.48 -10.25 8.73
CA PRO A 144 14.97 -11.37 7.94
C PRO A 144 13.99 -11.87 6.88
N ASP A 145 12.67 -11.86 7.16
CA ASP A 145 11.62 -12.24 6.21
C ASP A 145 11.45 -11.23 5.07
N GLU A 146 11.69 -9.94 5.32
CA GLU A 146 11.73 -8.93 4.26
C GLU A 146 12.92 -9.10 3.32
N LEU A 147 13.99 -9.77 3.77
CA LEU A 147 15.20 -10.10 3.02
C LEU A 147 15.13 -11.47 2.33
N ASP A 148 14.09 -12.24 2.56
CA ASP A 148 13.87 -13.55 1.94
C ASP A 148 12.78 -13.48 0.86
N PHE A 149 13.22 -13.55 -0.40
CA PHE A 149 12.30 -13.48 -1.54
C PHE A 149 11.27 -14.61 -1.55
N SER A 150 11.63 -15.80 -1.03
CA SER A 150 10.71 -16.94 -0.94
C SER A 150 9.58 -16.74 0.09
N GLN A 151 9.76 -15.80 1.00
CA GLN A 151 8.76 -15.43 2.01
C GLN A 151 8.04 -14.10 1.70
N GLY A 152 8.09 -13.67 0.43
CA GLY A 152 7.47 -12.42 0.00
C GLY A 152 8.32 -11.18 0.32
N GLY A 153 9.63 -11.34 0.49
CA GLY A 153 10.58 -10.23 0.63
C GLY A 153 10.93 -9.57 -0.70
N GLY A 154 11.74 -8.51 -0.64
CA GLY A 154 12.17 -7.77 -1.81
C GLY A 154 11.15 -6.75 -2.34
N VAL A 155 11.62 -5.87 -3.20
CA VAL A 155 10.83 -4.75 -3.75
C VAL A 155 9.59 -5.21 -4.52
N PRO A 156 9.60 -6.27 -5.35
CA PRO A 156 8.42 -6.73 -6.07
C PRO A 156 7.22 -7.02 -5.15
N TYR A 157 7.42 -7.76 -4.06
CA TYR A 157 6.34 -8.15 -3.14
C TYR A 157 6.00 -7.07 -2.11
N ARG A 158 6.98 -6.21 -1.75
CA ARG A 158 6.76 -5.21 -0.70
C ARG A 158 6.28 -3.86 -1.25
N GLN A 159 6.64 -3.50 -2.49
CA GLN A 159 6.29 -2.23 -3.13
C GLN A 159 5.37 -2.42 -4.35
N GLY A 160 5.49 -3.55 -5.03
CA GLY A 160 4.61 -3.91 -6.15
C GLY A 160 3.12 -3.77 -5.85
N PRO A 161 2.62 -4.21 -4.68
CA PRO A 161 1.21 -4.06 -4.33
C PRO A 161 0.71 -2.62 -4.42
N HIS A 162 1.47 -1.63 -3.98
CA HIS A 162 1.07 -0.22 -4.06
C HIS A 162 0.97 0.29 -5.50
N GLN A 163 1.98 -0.04 -6.33
CA GLN A 163 2.01 0.44 -7.71
C GLN A 163 1.00 -0.28 -8.60
N ILE A 164 0.97 -1.62 -8.52
CA ILE A 164 0.14 -2.44 -9.41
C ILE A 164 -1.34 -2.26 -9.07
N ASP A 165 -1.67 -2.11 -7.79
CA ASP A 165 -3.03 -1.80 -7.36
C ASP A 165 -3.51 -0.44 -7.90
N THR A 166 -2.67 0.60 -7.80
CA THR A 166 -2.97 1.93 -8.36
C THR A 166 -3.13 1.88 -9.88
N VAL A 167 -2.24 1.16 -10.58
CA VAL A 167 -2.31 0.97 -12.04
C VAL A 167 -3.60 0.25 -12.42
N ARG A 168 -3.99 -0.80 -11.70
CA ARG A 168 -5.23 -1.53 -11.92
C ARG A 168 -6.45 -0.64 -11.68
N LEU A 169 -6.47 0.13 -10.57
CA LEU A 169 -7.55 1.07 -10.27
C LEU A 169 -7.78 2.06 -11.42
N LEU A 170 -6.71 2.68 -11.91
CA LEU A 170 -6.83 3.68 -12.97
C LEU A 170 -7.12 3.08 -14.35
N GLY A 171 -6.61 1.88 -14.62
CA GLY A 171 -6.85 1.14 -15.88
C GLY A 171 -8.15 0.32 -15.89
N GLY A 172 -9.03 0.46 -14.87
CA GLY A 172 -10.33 -0.24 -14.89
C GLY A 172 -10.31 -1.67 -14.31
N GLY A 173 -9.15 -2.18 -13.88
CA GLY A 173 -9.02 -3.45 -13.15
C GLY A 173 -8.71 -4.67 -14.00
N MET A 174 -9.14 -4.72 -15.28
CA MET A 174 -9.07 -5.90 -16.13
C MET A 174 -7.75 -6.00 -16.89
N VAL A 175 -6.68 -6.38 -16.19
CA VAL A 175 -5.39 -6.64 -16.81
C VAL A 175 -5.43 -7.99 -17.54
N LYS A 176 -5.17 -7.98 -18.83
CA LYS A 176 -5.18 -9.18 -19.67
C LYS A 176 -3.88 -9.97 -19.56
N ARG A 177 -2.75 -9.28 -19.63
CA ARG A 177 -1.43 -9.91 -19.61
C ARG A 177 -0.33 -9.00 -19.09
N VAL A 178 0.75 -9.62 -18.62
CA VAL A 178 1.92 -8.93 -18.05
C VAL A 178 3.21 -9.45 -18.68
N TRP A 179 4.10 -8.52 -19.03
CA TRP A 179 5.50 -8.80 -19.22
C TRP A 179 6.30 -8.05 -18.13
N GLY A 180 7.29 -8.70 -17.52
CA GLY A 180 8.05 -8.07 -16.45
C GLY A 180 9.50 -8.53 -16.34
N LYS A 181 10.29 -7.71 -15.66
CA LYS A 181 11.68 -8.01 -15.30
C LYS A 181 11.94 -7.56 -13.87
N VAL A 182 12.50 -8.45 -13.06
CA VAL A 182 13.03 -8.13 -11.73
C VAL A 182 14.55 -8.11 -11.75
N GLY A 183 15.17 -7.24 -10.95
CA GLY A 183 16.61 -7.05 -10.88
C GLY A 183 17.16 -7.25 -9.48
N GLN A 184 18.25 -8.05 -9.39
CA GLN A 184 18.97 -8.33 -8.15
C GLN A 184 20.46 -8.13 -8.41
N TRP A 185 20.99 -6.98 -7.99
CA TRP A 185 22.39 -6.63 -8.26
C TRP A 185 23.10 -5.93 -7.09
N MET A 186 22.59 -6.11 -5.86
CA MET A 186 23.24 -5.66 -4.62
C MET A 186 23.67 -6.91 -3.82
N PRO A 187 24.97 -7.27 -3.77
CA PRO A 187 25.44 -8.50 -3.10
C PRO A 187 25.11 -8.54 -1.61
N GLU A 188 25.13 -7.39 -0.94
CA GLU A 188 24.84 -7.25 0.49
C GLU A 188 23.36 -7.53 0.84
N ARG A 189 22.49 -7.52 -0.19
CA ARG A 189 21.07 -7.83 -0.05
C ARG A 189 20.63 -8.70 -1.23
N PRO A 190 20.77 -10.03 -1.11
CA PRO A 190 20.58 -10.97 -2.22
C PRO A 190 19.09 -11.22 -2.55
N MET A 191 18.33 -10.16 -2.75
CA MET A 191 16.95 -10.21 -3.23
C MET A 191 16.67 -9.11 -4.24
N PRO A 192 15.58 -9.19 -5.02
CA PRO A 192 15.26 -8.17 -6.00
C PRO A 192 14.98 -6.80 -5.36
N GLY A 193 15.79 -5.82 -5.74
CA GLY A 193 15.64 -4.41 -5.39
C GLY A 193 15.02 -3.56 -6.50
N TYR A 194 14.70 -4.17 -7.64
CA TYR A 194 14.18 -3.52 -8.82
C TYR A 194 13.12 -4.38 -9.50
N TYR A 195 12.13 -3.73 -10.09
CA TYR A 195 11.31 -4.31 -11.13
C TYR A 195 10.89 -3.27 -12.17
N THR A 196 10.57 -3.75 -13.36
CA THR A 196 9.78 -3.05 -14.37
C THR A 196 8.77 -4.03 -14.94
N ALA A 197 7.55 -3.57 -15.19
CA ALA A 197 6.49 -4.35 -15.78
C ALA A 197 5.72 -3.55 -16.81
N HIS A 198 5.24 -4.24 -17.83
CA HIS A 198 4.30 -3.75 -18.82
C HIS A 198 3.01 -4.56 -18.71
N PHE A 199 1.90 -3.86 -18.60
CA PHE A 199 0.55 -4.42 -18.48
C PHE A 199 -0.24 -4.05 -19.73
N GLU A 200 -1.02 -4.98 -20.24
CA GLU A 200 -2.03 -4.75 -21.27
C GLU A 200 -3.40 -5.07 -20.67
N PHE A 201 -4.34 -4.15 -20.79
CA PHE A 201 -5.72 -4.32 -20.34
C PHE A 201 -6.58 -4.91 -21.46
N GLU A 202 -7.75 -5.45 -21.09
CA GLU A 202 -8.68 -6.06 -22.05
C GLU A 202 -9.21 -5.07 -23.09
N ASP A 203 -9.36 -3.80 -22.71
CA ASP A 203 -9.81 -2.72 -23.60
C ASP A 203 -8.70 -2.15 -24.50
N GLY A 204 -7.47 -2.68 -24.39
CA GLY A 204 -6.31 -2.27 -25.16
C GLY A 204 -5.50 -1.13 -24.55
N ALA A 205 -5.90 -0.59 -23.40
CA ALA A 205 -5.05 0.32 -22.64
C ALA A 205 -3.77 -0.40 -22.21
N VAL A 206 -2.70 0.37 -21.99
CA VAL A 206 -1.41 -0.17 -21.53
C VAL A 206 -0.92 0.55 -20.30
N ALA A 207 -0.12 -0.14 -19.50
CA ALA A 207 0.55 0.53 -18.37
C ALA A 207 1.99 0.04 -18.20
N THR A 208 2.82 0.89 -17.60
CA THR A 208 4.13 0.53 -17.12
C THR A 208 4.26 0.87 -15.63
N ALA A 209 4.85 -0.03 -14.86
CA ALA A 209 5.25 0.22 -13.49
C ALA A 209 6.72 -0.10 -13.31
N THR A 210 7.50 0.84 -12.79
CA THR A 210 8.92 0.65 -12.50
C THR A 210 9.24 1.10 -11.09
N HIS A 211 9.91 0.24 -10.33
CA HIS A 211 10.39 0.58 -9.00
C HIS A 211 11.88 0.26 -8.88
N ASN A 212 12.67 1.27 -8.56
CA ASN A 212 14.08 1.14 -8.20
C ASN A 212 14.26 1.44 -6.72
N GLY A 213 14.60 0.43 -5.93
CA GLY A 213 14.79 0.54 -4.48
C GLY A 213 16.25 0.68 -4.04
N TYR A 214 17.21 0.80 -4.96
CA TYR A 214 18.64 0.80 -4.64
C TYR A 214 19.18 2.10 -4.05
N GLY A 215 18.42 3.19 -4.10
CA GLY A 215 18.73 4.42 -3.38
C GLY A 215 20.00 5.14 -3.80
N TYR A 216 20.36 5.12 -5.09
CA TYR A 216 21.40 6.01 -5.60
C TYR A 216 20.90 7.45 -5.65
N PHE A 217 19.63 7.65 -5.99
CA PHE A 217 18.86 8.87 -5.77
C PHE A 217 17.40 8.50 -5.47
N THR A 218 16.58 9.46 -5.05
CA THR A 218 15.14 9.29 -4.86
C THR A 218 14.36 10.28 -5.71
N LEU A 219 13.14 9.94 -6.13
CA LEU A 219 12.30 10.84 -6.93
C LEU A 219 11.96 12.16 -6.23
N SER A 220 12.13 12.24 -4.91
CA SER A 220 11.97 13.50 -4.18
C SER A 220 12.94 14.60 -4.69
N GLU A 221 14.10 14.23 -5.25
CA GLU A 221 15.03 15.18 -5.84
C GLU A 221 14.56 15.82 -7.16
N VAL A 222 13.65 15.16 -7.86
CA VAL A 222 13.06 15.70 -9.11
C VAL A 222 12.19 16.93 -8.80
N ASN A 223 11.61 16.98 -7.59
CA ASN A 223 10.74 18.05 -7.13
C ASN A 223 11.45 19.06 -6.20
N GLY A 224 12.75 18.87 -5.94
CA GLY A 224 13.57 19.70 -5.07
C GLY A 224 14.70 18.91 -4.43
N PRO A 225 15.61 19.55 -3.70
CA PRO A 225 16.71 18.85 -3.03
C PRO A 225 16.16 17.89 -1.97
N ALA A 226 16.56 16.62 -2.05
CA ALA A 226 16.25 15.63 -1.02
C ALA A 226 16.96 16.01 0.29
N ALA A 227 16.21 15.94 1.40
CA ALA A 227 16.70 16.32 2.72
C ALA A 227 16.63 15.16 3.72
N GLY A 228 17.34 15.28 4.82
CA GLY A 228 17.30 14.32 5.92
C GLY A 228 17.74 12.92 5.49
N ARG A 229 16.94 11.94 5.79
CA ARG A 229 17.23 10.51 5.57
C ARG A 229 17.46 10.15 4.09
N SER A 230 16.81 10.83 3.18
CA SER A 230 16.91 10.61 1.73
C SER A 230 17.91 11.54 1.05
N SER A 231 18.71 12.32 1.79
CA SER A 231 19.79 13.12 1.20
C SER A 231 20.85 12.22 0.57
N ILE A 232 21.49 12.69 -0.50
CA ILE A 232 22.53 11.94 -1.21
C ILE A 232 23.66 11.55 -0.26
N GLU A 233 24.09 12.47 0.60
CA GLU A 233 25.16 12.23 1.57
C GLU A 233 24.83 11.07 2.51
N ASN A 234 23.59 11.04 3.02
CA ASN A 234 23.15 9.96 3.91
C ASN A 234 23.02 8.63 3.16
N LEU A 235 22.49 8.63 1.94
CA LEU A 235 22.39 7.43 1.11
C LEU A 235 23.77 6.85 0.76
N VAL A 236 24.75 7.72 0.45
CA VAL A 236 26.16 7.34 0.22
C VAL A 236 26.76 6.73 1.48
N ARG A 237 26.58 7.38 2.65
CA ARG A 237 27.09 6.89 3.94
C ARG A 237 26.56 5.49 4.25
N ILE A 238 25.23 5.31 4.21
CA ILE A 238 24.59 4.02 4.50
C ILE A 238 25.12 2.92 3.56
N ARG A 239 25.24 3.19 2.28
CA ARG A 239 25.75 2.23 1.30
C ARG A 239 27.19 1.81 1.60
N LYS A 240 28.06 2.76 1.94
CA LYS A 240 29.44 2.44 2.35
C LYS A 240 29.52 1.61 3.63
N GLU A 241 28.67 1.90 4.62
CA GLU A 241 28.58 1.12 5.85
C GLU A 241 28.10 -0.32 5.58
N MET A 242 27.17 -0.52 4.66
CA MET A 242 26.75 -1.85 4.23
C MET A 242 27.86 -2.61 3.53
N GLN A 243 28.52 -1.99 2.55
CA GLN A 243 29.62 -2.61 1.79
C GLN A 243 30.82 -2.98 2.66
N SER A 244 31.11 -2.18 3.68
CA SER A 244 32.20 -2.48 4.64
C SER A 244 31.81 -3.42 5.78
N GLY A 245 30.52 -3.79 5.89
CA GLY A 245 30.00 -4.63 6.98
C GLY A 245 30.01 -3.92 8.35
N THR A 246 30.14 -2.60 8.38
CA THR A 246 30.19 -1.83 9.64
C THR A 246 28.83 -1.35 10.11
N ARG A 247 27.77 -1.55 9.32
CA ARG A 247 26.42 -1.13 9.68
C ARG A 247 25.82 -1.98 10.78
N ASN A 248 25.30 -1.33 11.81
CA ASN A 248 24.54 -1.97 12.88
C ASN A 248 23.03 -1.86 12.60
N GLU A 249 22.51 -2.77 11.77
CA GLU A 249 21.07 -2.78 11.41
C GLU A 249 20.15 -3.08 12.61
N GLU A 250 20.64 -3.80 13.62
CA GLU A 250 19.83 -4.09 14.81
C GLU A 250 19.60 -2.83 15.64
N ALA A 251 20.59 -1.97 15.78
CA ALA A 251 20.42 -0.65 16.40
C ALA A 251 19.44 0.22 15.62
N ASP A 252 19.59 0.26 14.28
CA ASP A 252 18.68 1.00 13.41
C ASP A 252 17.22 0.49 13.51
N LYS A 253 17.02 -0.83 13.66
CA LYS A 253 15.70 -1.43 13.86
C LYS A 253 15.11 -1.09 15.23
N GLN A 254 15.93 -1.11 16.27
CA GLN A 254 15.47 -0.72 17.62
C GLN A 254 14.99 0.72 17.63
N ASP A 255 15.74 1.63 16.98
CA ASP A 255 15.33 3.02 16.85
C ASP A 255 14.01 3.19 16.08
N LEU A 256 13.77 2.37 15.06
CA LEU A 256 12.51 2.39 14.30
C LEU A 256 11.32 1.75 15.05
N ARG A 257 11.54 0.62 15.72
CA ARG A 257 10.49 -0.12 16.46
C ARG A 257 10.07 0.60 17.75
N ILE A 258 10.97 1.31 18.39
CA ILE A 258 10.73 2.05 19.63
C ILE A 258 10.17 3.46 19.33
N GLY A 259 10.06 3.85 18.05
CA GLY A 259 9.63 5.18 17.65
C GLY A 259 10.75 6.22 17.78
N GLY A 260 12.02 5.80 17.74
CA GLY A 260 13.16 6.65 18.01
C GLY A 260 13.03 7.35 19.36
N LYS A 261 13.87 8.33 19.65
CA LYS A 261 13.76 9.20 20.84
C LYS A 261 12.63 10.24 20.72
N ILE A 262 11.55 9.93 19.97
CA ILE A 262 10.37 10.77 19.94
C ILE A 262 9.64 10.53 21.24
N GLU A 263 9.63 11.52 22.12
CA GLU A 263 8.85 11.48 23.37
C GLU A 263 7.39 11.12 23.02
N ALA A 264 6.75 10.34 23.89
CA ALA A 264 5.37 9.87 23.68
C ALA A 264 4.39 11.01 23.37
N GLN A 265 4.69 12.23 23.79
CA GLN A 265 3.93 13.44 23.51
C GLN A 265 4.06 13.85 22.04
N GLN A 266 5.27 13.86 21.47
CA GLN A 266 5.48 14.20 20.06
C GLN A 266 4.83 13.18 19.12
N PHE A 267 4.81 11.90 19.51
CA PHE A 267 4.11 10.87 18.78
C PHE A 267 2.58 11.05 18.85
N ALA A 268 2.05 11.40 20.02
CA ALA A 268 0.62 11.70 20.18
C ALA A 268 0.19 12.96 19.41
N ASP A 269 1.04 13.99 19.38
CA ASP A 269 0.80 15.23 18.65
C ASP A 269 0.91 15.04 17.13
N ALA A 270 1.85 14.21 16.68
CA ALA A 270 1.96 13.80 15.28
C ALA A 270 0.75 12.96 14.81
N LEU A 271 0.21 12.08 15.65
CA LEU A 271 -1.03 11.35 15.40
C LEU A 271 -2.26 12.27 15.29
N ARG A 272 -2.29 13.40 16.00
CA ARG A 272 -3.39 14.37 15.97
C ARG A 272 -3.32 15.35 14.80
N SER A 273 -2.10 15.67 14.32
CA SER A 273 -1.89 16.72 13.31
C SER A 273 -1.97 16.21 11.86
N ASP A 274 -1.84 14.90 11.60
CA ASP A 274 -1.57 14.38 10.25
C ASP A 274 -2.72 13.58 9.62
N GLY A 275 -3.97 13.84 9.97
CA GLY A 275 -5.15 13.33 9.22
C GLY A 275 -5.07 11.87 8.75
N GLY A 276 -4.35 10.99 9.46
CA GLY A 276 -4.37 9.54 9.22
C GLY A 276 -3.45 9.03 8.11
N ARG A 277 -2.48 9.78 7.62
CA ARG A 277 -1.48 9.26 6.67
C ARG A 277 -0.35 8.54 7.40
N GLY A 278 -0.56 7.26 7.65
CA GLY A 278 0.42 6.37 8.26
C GLY A 278 1.62 6.11 7.36
N ASN A 279 2.62 6.96 7.42
CA ASN A 279 3.98 6.64 6.99
C ASN A 279 4.82 6.43 8.25
N PHE A 280 4.89 5.21 8.75
CA PHE A 280 5.80 4.81 9.82
C PHE A 280 7.26 4.96 9.36
N GLY A 281 7.79 6.18 9.41
CA GLY A 281 9.15 6.50 9.02
C GLY A 281 9.39 7.93 8.56
N ARG A 282 8.37 8.74 8.40
CA ARG A 282 8.50 10.15 7.97
C ARG A 282 7.63 11.07 8.82
N GLN A 283 7.99 11.26 10.09
CA GLN A 283 7.49 12.39 10.85
C GLN A 283 8.64 13.38 11.07
N VAL A 284 8.82 14.26 10.10
CA VAL A 284 9.30 15.61 10.40
C VAL A 284 8.05 16.39 10.79
N ALA A 285 8.04 17.00 11.97
CA ALA A 285 6.97 17.88 12.38
C ALA A 285 6.78 18.97 11.29
N ARG A 286 5.59 19.03 10.69
CA ARG A 286 5.24 20.07 9.71
C ARG A 286 4.51 21.18 10.41
N GLU A 287 4.83 22.42 10.04
CA GLU A 287 4.07 23.59 10.46
C GLU A 287 2.62 23.48 9.93
N PRO A 288 1.61 23.92 10.70
CA PRO A 288 0.23 23.97 10.23
C PRO A 288 0.13 24.81 8.95
N GLY A 289 -0.24 24.16 7.83
CA GLY A 289 -0.34 24.81 6.52
C GLY A 289 0.78 24.44 5.53
N ASP A 290 1.80 23.71 5.93
CA ASP A 290 2.81 23.17 5.01
C ASP A 290 2.24 22.03 4.17
N ARG A 291 1.93 22.33 2.91
CA ARG A 291 1.43 21.42 1.88
C ARG A 291 2.54 20.86 0.99
N SER A 292 3.81 21.15 1.28
CA SER A 292 4.97 20.74 0.46
C SER A 292 5.13 19.23 0.32
N GLY A 293 4.41 18.43 1.10
CA GLY A 293 4.48 16.97 1.06
C GLY A 293 3.39 16.28 0.27
N LEU A 294 2.48 16.97 -0.39
CA LEU A 294 1.54 16.35 -1.33
C LEU A 294 2.26 15.74 -2.54
N ASN A 295 3.45 16.23 -2.85
CA ASN A 295 4.34 15.71 -3.91
C ASN A 295 5.32 14.66 -3.41
N ASP A 296 5.34 14.31 -2.13
CA ASP A 296 6.12 13.17 -1.63
C ASP A 296 5.39 11.86 -1.99
N THR A 297 5.32 11.61 -3.28
CA THR A 297 4.76 10.40 -3.89
C THR A 297 5.73 9.23 -3.76
N GLY A 298 6.54 9.24 -2.69
CA GLY A 298 7.55 8.21 -2.48
C GLY A 298 7.00 6.78 -2.51
N ASP A 299 5.68 6.65 -2.38
CA ASP A 299 4.97 5.39 -2.54
C ASP A 299 3.51 5.71 -2.95
N PRO A 300 3.06 5.33 -4.15
CA PRO A 300 3.64 4.41 -5.12
C PRO A 300 4.63 5.04 -6.11
N GLY A 301 4.77 6.38 -6.21
CA GLY A 301 5.68 7.06 -7.13
C GLY A 301 5.03 8.17 -7.95
N THR A 302 5.74 8.63 -8.97
CA THR A 302 5.22 9.61 -9.94
C THR A 302 4.39 8.90 -11.00
N ILE A 303 3.16 9.41 -11.23
CA ILE A 303 2.20 8.82 -12.16
C ILE A 303 1.81 9.82 -13.24
N PHE A 304 1.68 9.29 -14.47
CA PHE A 304 1.13 9.96 -15.64
C PHE A 304 0.05 9.08 -16.24
N VAL A 305 -1.09 9.66 -16.56
CA VAL A 305 -2.22 8.99 -17.20
C VAL A 305 -2.55 9.73 -18.48
N THR A 306 -2.53 9.02 -19.60
CA THR A 306 -2.91 9.52 -20.93
C THR A 306 -4.27 8.94 -21.33
N CYS A 307 -5.17 9.83 -21.71
CA CYS A 307 -6.51 9.50 -22.22
C CYS A 307 -6.69 9.99 -23.67
N ASP A 308 -7.85 9.71 -24.29
CA ASP A 308 -8.10 10.12 -25.70
C ASP A 308 -7.96 11.62 -25.94
N HIS A 309 -8.36 12.44 -24.95
CA HIS A 309 -8.51 13.89 -25.08
C HIS A 309 -7.81 14.68 -23.97
N GLY A 310 -6.89 14.04 -23.22
CA GLY A 310 -6.16 14.71 -22.17
C GLY A 310 -5.22 13.83 -21.40
N ASP A 311 -4.38 14.48 -20.59
CA ASP A 311 -3.43 13.84 -19.70
C ASP A 311 -3.69 14.25 -18.26
N MET A 312 -3.30 13.39 -17.32
CA MET A 312 -3.35 13.69 -15.87
C MET A 312 -2.04 13.36 -15.19
N ARG A 313 -1.72 14.14 -14.18
CA ARG A 313 -0.68 13.83 -13.18
C ARG A 313 -1.03 14.41 -11.82
N ILE A 314 -0.34 13.97 -10.78
CA ILE A 314 -0.47 14.60 -9.45
C ILE A 314 0.16 16.00 -9.50
N GLY A 315 -0.57 16.99 -9.00
CA GLY A 315 -0.16 18.37 -8.83
C GLY A 315 0.31 18.67 -7.39
N SER A 316 0.43 19.96 -7.08
CA SER A 316 0.83 20.41 -5.74
C SER A 316 -0.28 20.31 -4.70
N GLN A 317 -1.52 20.42 -5.12
CA GLN A 317 -2.69 20.42 -4.24
C GLN A 317 -3.72 19.35 -4.58
N GLY A 318 -3.64 18.77 -5.79
CA GLY A 318 -4.60 17.78 -6.27
C GLY A 318 -4.11 17.07 -7.53
N VAL A 319 -4.97 16.98 -8.52
CA VAL A 319 -4.71 16.39 -9.84
C VAL A 319 -4.68 17.50 -10.89
N LEU A 320 -3.60 17.59 -11.64
CA LEU A 320 -3.51 18.42 -12.82
C LEU A 320 -4.09 17.66 -14.02
N VAL A 321 -5.06 18.28 -14.69
CA VAL A 321 -5.70 17.78 -15.90
C VAL A 321 -5.34 18.72 -17.04
N TYR A 322 -4.81 18.15 -18.11
CA TYR A 322 -4.41 18.83 -19.36
C TYR A 322 -5.36 18.39 -20.46
N ASP A 323 -6.05 19.31 -21.12
CA ASP A 323 -6.96 19.05 -22.24
C ASP A 323 -6.96 20.22 -23.23
N ASP A 324 -7.86 20.19 -24.23
CA ASP A 324 -7.97 21.25 -25.25
C ASP A 324 -8.30 22.64 -24.66
N ASN A 325 -8.76 22.71 -23.42
CA ASN A 325 -9.05 23.97 -22.73
C ASN A 325 -7.86 24.50 -21.92
N GLY A 326 -6.73 23.78 -21.92
CA GLY A 326 -5.51 24.13 -21.20
C GLY A 326 -5.25 23.21 -20.00
N VAL A 327 -4.84 23.81 -18.85
CA VAL A 327 -4.54 23.07 -17.62
C VAL A 327 -5.41 23.55 -16.48
N ARG A 328 -5.97 22.62 -15.72
CA ARG A 328 -6.68 22.89 -14.47
C ARG A 328 -6.19 21.97 -13.36
N GLU A 329 -6.19 22.45 -12.12
CA GLU A 329 -5.93 21.62 -10.94
C GLU A 329 -7.26 21.37 -10.21
N VAL A 330 -7.53 20.11 -9.87
CA VAL A 330 -8.77 19.68 -9.23
C VAL A 330 -8.47 18.75 -8.06
N THR A 331 -9.39 18.67 -7.11
CA THR A 331 -9.31 17.73 -5.99
C THR A 331 -10.64 17.01 -5.79
N GLY A 332 -10.60 15.90 -5.06
CA GLY A 332 -11.81 15.23 -4.62
C GLY A 332 -12.34 15.82 -3.33
N GLU A 333 -13.64 16.11 -3.26
CA GLU A 333 -14.37 16.38 -2.02
C GLU A 333 -15.24 15.19 -1.67
N SER A 334 -15.13 14.71 -0.43
CA SER A 334 -15.99 13.66 0.11
C SER A 334 -16.55 14.11 1.44
N ASN A 335 -17.81 13.82 1.70
CA ASN A 335 -18.44 14.05 3.01
C ASN A 335 -17.82 13.20 4.13
N VAL A 336 -16.96 12.24 3.79
CA VAL A 336 -16.21 11.40 4.73
C VAL A 336 -14.75 11.81 4.70
N HIS A 337 -14.29 12.47 5.75
CA HIS A 337 -12.97 13.13 5.86
C HIS A 337 -11.77 12.21 5.72
N SER A 338 -11.91 10.88 5.78
CA SER A 338 -10.85 9.92 5.52
C SER A 338 -11.43 8.56 5.21
N ARG A 339 -11.76 8.29 3.95
CA ARG A 339 -12.03 6.90 3.53
C ARG A 339 -10.70 6.17 3.43
N GLY A 340 -10.39 5.39 4.46
CA GLY A 340 -9.32 4.42 4.46
C GLY A 340 -9.91 3.02 4.57
N GLU A 341 -9.05 2.04 4.62
CA GLU A 341 -9.38 0.61 4.68
C GLU A 341 -10.37 0.28 5.81
N VAL A 342 -10.18 0.92 6.97
CA VAL A 342 -11.04 0.74 8.15
C VAL A 342 -12.46 1.21 7.90
N HIS A 343 -12.64 2.35 7.20
CA HIS A 343 -13.96 2.84 6.84
C HIS A 343 -14.66 1.91 5.85
N GLU A 344 -13.93 1.36 4.89
CA GLU A 344 -14.49 0.43 3.92
C GLU A 344 -15.01 -0.83 4.60
N LEU A 345 -14.23 -1.39 5.54
CA LEU A 345 -14.68 -2.54 6.32
C LEU A 345 -15.89 -2.19 7.20
N TYR A 346 -15.86 -1.04 7.89
CA TYR A 346 -16.98 -0.56 8.70
C TYR A 346 -18.25 -0.40 7.86
N ASP A 347 -18.15 0.27 6.72
CA ASP A 347 -19.28 0.50 5.81
C ASP A 347 -19.85 -0.84 5.29
N ALA A 348 -19.02 -1.83 5.04
CA ALA A 348 -19.47 -3.14 4.62
C ALA A 348 -20.21 -3.89 5.74
N VAL A 349 -19.66 -3.91 6.95
CA VAL A 349 -20.20 -4.65 8.09
C VAL A 349 -21.47 -3.99 8.64
N VAL A 350 -21.47 -2.67 8.79
CA VAL A 350 -22.52 -1.93 9.50
C VAL A 350 -23.58 -1.38 8.54
N ASN A 351 -23.15 -0.89 7.37
CA ASN A 351 -24.00 -0.19 6.42
C ASN A 351 -24.37 -1.04 5.19
N GLY A 352 -23.84 -2.29 5.09
CA GLY A 352 -24.11 -3.19 3.97
C GLY A 352 -23.61 -2.70 2.62
N LYS A 353 -22.61 -1.80 2.61
CA LYS A 353 -22.01 -1.30 1.38
C LYS A 353 -21.05 -2.33 0.75
N PRO A 354 -20.84 -2.29 -0.56
CA PRO A 354 -19.88 -3.18 -1.20
C PRO A 354 -18.45 -2.90 -0.72
N VAL A 355 -17.62 -3.96 -0.65
CA VAL A 355 -16.17 -3.86 -0.43
C VAL A 355 -15.49 -3.67 -1.79
N TYR A 356 -14.87 -2.53 -2.01
CA TYR A 356 -14.18 -2.22 -3.27
C TYR A 356 -12.79 -2.87 -3.35
N HIS A 357 -12.02 -2.80 -2.24
CA HIS A 357 -10.72 -3.49 -2.10
C HIS A 357 -10.89 -4.88 -1.50
N SER A 358 -11.83 -5.64 -2.05
CA SER A 358 -12.19 -6.98 -1.59
C SER A 358 -11.04 -7.98 -1.72
N GLY A 359 -11.16 -9.14 -1.09
CA GLY A 359 -10.22 -10.25 -1.28
C GLY A 359 -10.02 -10.62 -2.75
N ARG A 360 -11.09 -10.57 -3.60
CA ARG A 360 -10.96 -10.79 -5.05
C ARG A 360 -10.15 -9.70 -5.75
N TRP A 361 -10.31 -8.45 -5.35
CA TRP A 361 -9.51 -7.34 -5.84
C TRP A 361 -8.04 -7.52 -5.42
N GLY A 362 -7.79 -7.88 -4.16
CA GLY A 362 -6.44 -8.16 -3.63
C GLY A 362 -5.78 -9.35 -4.33
N MET A 363 -6.53 -10.43 -4.59
CA MET A 363 -6.06 -11.59 -5.35
C MET A 363 -5.65 -11.21 -6.77
N ALA A 364 -6.44 -10.39 -7.45
CA ALA A 364 -6.14 -9.91 -8.80
C ALA A 364 -4.87 -9.04 -8.85
N THR A 365 -4.64 -8.20 -7.83
CA THR A 365 -3.38 -7.44 -7.68
C THR A 365 -2.20 -8.38 -7.43
N ALA A 366 -2.36 -9.38 -6.56
CA ALA A 366 -1.33 -10.36 -6.27
C ALA A 366 -0.98 -11.23 -7.50
N GLU A 367 -1.98 -11.67 -8.27
CA GLU A 367 -1.78 -12.39 -9.54
C GLU A 367 -0.88 -11.59 -10.49
N ALA A 368 -1.14 -10.30 -10.69
CA ALA A 368 -0.33 -9.45 -11.56
C ALA A 368 1.13 -9.33 -11.08
N ILE A 369 1.37 -9.33 -9.75
CA ILE A 369 2.71 -9.33 -9.18
C ILE A 369 3.41 -10.68 -9.43
N PHE A 370 2.72 -11.80 -9.18
CA PHE A 370 3.27 -13.14 -9.44
C PHE A 370 3.57 -13.34 -10.92
N ALA A 371 2.68 -12.87 -11.80
CA ALA A 371 2.88 -12.90 -13.25
C ALA A 371 4.10 -12.09 -13.70
N MET A 372 4.34 -10.90 -13.12
CA MET A 372 5.54 -10.11 -13.37
C MET A 372 6.82 -10.88 -12.99
N VAL A 373 6.82 -11.54 -11.83
CA VAL A 373 7.96 -12.33 -11.35
C VAL A 373 8.17 -13.55 -12.24
N GLU A 374 7.10 -14.26 -12.61
CA GLU A 374 7.14 -15.41 -13.51
C GLU A 374 7.61 -15.02 -14.91
N SER A 375 7.12 -13.90 -15.45
CA SER A 375 7.59 -13.35 -16.72
C SER A 375 9.09 -13.06 -16.71
N SER A 376 9.59 -12.49 -15.62
CA SER A 376 11.03 -12.25 -15.45
C SER A 376 11.85 -13.54 -15.47
N ARG A 377 11.33 -14.61 -14.86
CA ARG A 377 11.99 -15.90 -14.78
C ARG A 377 11.99 -16.64 -16.12
N THR A 378 10.89 -16.59 -16.86
CA THR A 378 10.68 -17.35 -18.11
C THR A 378 11.04 -16.58 -19.36
N GLY A 379 11.08 -15.24 -19.30
CA GLY A 379 11.22 -14.36 -20.45
C GLY A 379 9.95 -14.27 -21.32
N LYS A 380 8.80 -14.81 -20.86
CA LYS A 380 7.54 -14.87 -21.60
C LYS A 380 6.54 -13.89 -21.02
N VAL A 381 5.58 -13.47 -21.86
CA VAL A 381 4.35 -12.81 -21.42
C VAL A 381 3.51 -13.82 -20.64
N VAL A 382 2.84 -13.38 -19.56
CA VAL A 382 1.94 -14.19 -18.74
C VAL A 382 0.52 -13.62 -18.87
N GLU A 383 -0.43 -14.46 -19.26
CA GLU A 383 -1.87 -14.13 -19.28
C GLU A 383 -2.44 -14.25 -17.86
N LEU A 384 -3.38 -13.39 -17.50
CA LEU A 384 -4.03 -13.37 -16.19
C LEU A 384 -5.45 -13.95 -16.28
N SER A 385 -5.93 -14.51 -15.16
CA SER A 385 -7.22 -15.21 -15.11
C SER A 385 -8.11 -14.83 -13.91
N HIS A 386 -7.58 -14.11 -12.92
CA HIS A 386 -8.31 -13.74 -11.69
C HIS A 386 -8.64 -12.25 -11.62
N GLN A 387 -8.64 -11.57 -12.77
CA GLN A 387 -8.87 -10.13 -12.78
C GLN A 387 -10.35 -9.80 -12.57
N VAL A 388 -10.58 -8.71 -11.87
CA VAL A 388 -11.91 -8.16 -11.60
C VAL A 388 -11.93 -6.67 -11.94
N PRO A 389 -13.06 -6.16 -12.48
CA PRO A 389 -13.18 -4.74 -12.81
C PRO A 389 -13.26 -3.89 -11.54
N VAL A 390 -12.98 -2.59 -11.70
CA VAL A 390 -13.32 -1.59 -10.70
C VAL A 390 -14.85 -1.63 -10.49
N HIS A 391 -15.28 -1.59 -9.23
CA HIS A 391 -16.70 -1.63 -8.91
C HIS A 391 -17.41 -0.39 -9.48
N PRO A 392 -18.59 -0.54 -10.12
CA PRO A 392 -19.30 0.59 -10.73
C PRO A 392 -19.65 1.74 -9.77
N GLU A 393 -19.84 1.41 -8.49
CA GLU A 393 -20.12 2.40 -7.44
C GLU A 393 -18.85 2.89 -6.71
N TYR A 394 -17.66 2.58 -7.24
CA TYR A 394 -16.43 3.02 -6.61
C TYR A 394 -16.43 4.54 -6.41
N ASP A 395 -16.32 4.97 -5.15
CA ASP A 395 -16.35 6.39 -4.76
C ASP A 395 -17.54 7.21 -5.34
N ALA A 396 -18.71 6.60 -5.41
CA ALA A 396 -19.91 7.28 -5.94
C ALA A 396 -20.17 8.65 -5.30
N ASP A 397 -19.82 8.82 -4.01
CA ASP A 397 -20.01 10.05 -3.23
C ASP A 397 -18.88 11.08 -3.44
N LEU A 398 -17.78 10.73 -4.12
CA LEU A 398 -16.66 11.63 -4.36
C LEU A 398 -17.01 12.64 -5.46
N LYS A 399 -16.91 13.93 -5.17
CA LYS A 399 -17.09 15.01 -6.14
C LYS A 399 -15.74 15.57 -6.52
N VAL A 400 -15.51 15.76 -7.82
CA VAL A 400 -14.32 16.46 -8.32
C VAL A 400 -14.64 17.96 -8.37
N VAL A 401 -13.81 18.76 -7.71
CA VAL A 401 -13.99 20.22 -7.62
C VAL A 401 -12.69 20.94 -8.03
N PRO A 402 -12.78 22.14 -8.64
CA PRO A 402 -11.61 22.99 -8.90
C PRO A 402 -10.91 23.40 -7.60
N ILE A 403 -9.58 23.61 -7.69
CA ILE A 403 -8.77 24.21 -6.60
C ILE A 403 -8.55 25.69 -6.88
#